data_ba9043b6e6c338019c0c26a507f12f28
#
_entry.id   ba9043b6e6c338019c0c26a507f12f28
#
_cell.length_a   1.000
_cell.length_b   1.000
_cell.length_c   1.000
_cell.angle_alpha   90.00
_cell.angle_beta   90.00
_cell.angle_gamma   90.00
#
_symmetry.space_group_name_H-M   'P 1'
#
loop_
_entity.id
_entity.type
_entity.pdbx_description
1 polymer ?
#
loop_
_entity_poly.entity_id
_entity_poly.type
_entity_poly.pdbx_seq_one_letter_code
_entity_poly.pdbx_strand_id
1 'polypeptide(L)' 'MKTYLFNAETGLYEGETFEEPDMLQYEEGITPVPPPDYEHGQVPVFDRSKNEWTVIPVTIAKQLLRLNNEANTESKS' A
#
# COMPACT_ATOMS: atom_id res chain seq x y z
N MET A 1 5.99 -13.69 -12.11
CA MET A 1 6.75 -13.10 -11.00
C MET A 1 5.80 -12.68 -9.89
N LYS A 2 6.11 -13.05 -8.67
CA LYS A 2 5.27 -12.69 -7.53
C LYS A 2 5.45 -11.22 -7.21
N THR A 3 4.36 -10.50 -7.06
CA THR A 3 4.36 -9.07 -6.79
C THR A 3 3.39 -8.76 -5.65
N TYR A 4 3.46 -7.54 -5.14
CA TYR A 4 2.73 -7.13 -3.95
C TYR A 4 1.99 -5.84 -4.23
N LEU A 5 0.72 -5.80 -3.83
CA LEU A 5 -0.16 -4.68 -4.10
C LEU A 5 -0.22 -3.73 -2.91
N PHE A 6 -0.24 -2.44 -3.19
CA PHE A 6 -0.42 -1.43 -2.16
C PHE A 6 -1.28 -0.30 -2.71
N ASN A 7 -1.94 0.41 -1.80
CA ASN A 7 -2.77 1.55 -2.18
C ASN A 7 -1.86 2.68 -2.69
N ALA A 8 -2.13 3.16 -3.90
CA ALA A 8 -1.29 4.17 -4.53
C ALA A 8 -1.26 5.50 -3.77
N GLU A 9 -2.29 5.79 -2.97
CA GLU A 9 -2.37 7.03 -2.21
C GLU A 9 -1.80 6.90 -0.80
N THR A 10 -2.12 5.80 -0.11
CA THR A 10 -1.72 5.62 1.29
C THR A 10 -0.50 4.72 1.46
N GLY A 11 -0.21 3.87 0.49
CA GLY A 11 0.87 2.90 0.57
C GLY A 11 0.50 1.62 1.31
N LEU A 12 -0.74 1.53 1.83
CA LEU A 12 -1.16 0.37 2.62
C LEU A 12 -1.18 -0.91 1.79
N TYR A 13 -0.64 -1.98 2.37
CA TYR A 13 -0.56 -3.28 1.73
C TYR A 13 -1.97 -3.84 1.45
N GLU A 14 -2.19 -4.32 0.23
CA GLU A 14 -3.49 -4.84 -0.20
C GLU A 14 -3.48 -6.31 -0.56
N GLY A 15 -2.32 -6.93 -0.62
CA GLY A 15 -2.22 -8.35 -0.94
C GLY A 15 -1.14 -8.64 -1.95
N GLU A 16 -1.09 -9.88 -2.42
CA GLU A 16 -0.08 -10.30 -3.40
C GLU A 16 -0.74 -10.85 -4.64
N THR A 17 0.00 -10.81 -5.74
CA THR A 17 -0.48 -11.30 -7.03
C THR A 17 0.72 -11.75 -7.87
N PHE A 18 0.45 -12.16 -9.11
CA PHE A 18 1.50 -12.48 -10.06
C PHE A 18 1.39 -11.56 -11.26
N GLU A 19 2.54 -11.05 -11.71
CA GLU A 19 2.56 -10.14 -12.84
C GLU A 19 3.82 -10.40 -13.67
N GLU A 20 3.73 -10.12 -14.97
CA GLU A 20 4.89 -10.20 -15.84
C GLU A 20 5.83 -9.03 -15.51
N PRO A 21 7.15 -9.28 -15.45
CA PRO A 21 8.10 -8.23 -15.06
C PRO A 21 8.02 -6.95 -15.90
N ASP A 22 7.78 -7.07 -17.19
CA ASP A 22 7.72 -5.92 -18.08
C ASP A 22 6.42 -5.13 -17.96
N MET A 23 5.41 -5.65 -17.27
CA MET A 23 4.17 -4.95 -17.03
C MET A 23 4.22 -4.06 -15.80
N LEU A 24 5.19 -4.28 -14.90
CA LEU A 24 5.28 -3.54 -13.65
C LEU A 24 5.46 -2.04 -13.85
N GLN A 25 6.13 -1.64 -14.90
CA GLN A 25 6.40 -0.23 -15.18
C GLN A 25 5.14 0.54 -15.57
N TYR A 26 4.07 -0.15 -15.92
CA TYR A 26 2.82 0.49 -16.35
C TYR A 26 1.76 0.54 -15.28
N GLU A 27 2.02 -0.07 -14.13
CA GLU A 27 1.00 -0.15 -13.07
C GLU A 27 1.44 0.57 -11.81
N GLU A 28 0.50 1.30 -11.21
CA GLU A 28 0.71 1.93 -9.92
C GLU A 28 0.21 1.01 -8.81
N GLY A 29 0.79 1.14 -7.63
CA GLY A 29 0.35 0.35 -6.48
C GLY A 29 0.80 -1.09 -6.53
N ILE A 30 1.89 -1.38 -7.24
CA ILE A 30 2.43 -2.73 -7.35
C ILE A 30 3.95 -2.69 -7.25
N THR A 31 4.55 -3.65 -6.57
CA THR A 31 6.00 -3.72 -6.41
C THR A 31 6.46 -5.17 -6.30
N PRO A 32 7.64 -5.49 -6.83
CA PRO A 32 8.24 -6.82 -6.64
C PRO A 32 8.88 -6.99 -5.26
N VAL A 33 9.01 -5.92 -4.48
CA VAL A 33 9.64 -5.97 -3.16
C VAL A 33 8.68 -6.61 -2.17
N PRO A 34 9.05 -7.73 -1.51
CA PRO A 34 8.16 -8.37 -0.54
C PRO A 34 8.06 -7.55 0.74
N PRO A 35 6.86 -7.51 1.35
CA PRO A 35 6.72 -6.83 2.64
C PRO A 35 7.42 -7.64 3.74
N PRO A 36 7.84 -6.98 4.84
CA PRO A 36 8.42 -7.69 5.98
C PRO A 36 7.34 -8.44 6.75
N ASP A 37 7.76 -9.33 7.63
CA ASP A 37 6.85 -9.99 8.55
C ASP A 37 6.24 -8.94 9.48
N TYR A 38 4.98 -9.12 9.81
CA TYR A 38 4.28 -8.21 10.71
C TYR A 38 3.33 -8.98 11.61
N GLU A 39 3.08 -8.41 12.79
CA GLU A 39 2.26 -9.05 13.79
C GLU A 39 0.79 -8.67 13.65
N HIS A 40 -0.07 -9.40 14.37
CA HIS A 40 -1.47 -9.06 14.46
C HIS A 40 -1.62 -7.63 14.99
N GLY A 41 -2.46 -6.85 14.34
CA GLY A 41 -2.64 -5.44 14.70
C GLY A 41 -1.69 -4.49 13.99
N GLN A 42 -0.88 -4.99 13.06
CA GLN A 42 0.03 -4.19 12.27
C GLN A 42 -0.25 -4.38 10.78
N VAL A 43 0.23 -3.46 9.96
CA VAL A 43 0.11 -3.56 8.51
C VAL A 43 1.32 -2.91 7.84
N PRO A 44 1.84 -3.50 6.75
CA PRO A 44 2.93 -2.88 6.00
C PRO A 44 2.44 -1.69 5.17
N VAL A 45 3.28 -0.68 5.07
CA VAL A 45 3.05 0.49 4.21
C VAL A 45 4.27 0.65 3.31
N PHE A 46 4.04 0.79 2.02
CA PHE A 46 5.14 0.93 1.06
C PHE A 46 5.51 2.39 0.87
N ASP A 47 6.81 2.69 1.04
CA ASP A 47 7.36 4.02 0.81
C ASP A 47 8.00 4.03 -0.58
N ARG A 48 7.33 4.65 -1.54
CA ARG A 48 7.80 4.69 -2.93
C ARG A 48 9.09 5.47 -3.09
N SER A 49 9.30 6.48 -2.25
CA SER A 49 10.51 7.28 -2.35
C SER A 49 11.76 6.50 -1.95
N LYS A 50 11.61 5.54 -1.06
CA LYS A 50 12.71 4.69 -0.59
C LYS A 50 12.66 3.29 -1.18
N ASN A 51 11.57 2.95 -1.88
CA ASN A 51 11.34 1.63 -2.46
C ASN A 51 11.42 0.54 -1.39
N GLU A 52 10.81 0.78 -0.24
CA GLU A 52 10.84 -0.16 0.87
C GLU A 52 9.54 -0.11 1.68
N TRP A 53 9.31 -1.18 2.46
CA TRP A 53 8.15 -1.29 3.32
C TRP A 53 8.47 -0.85 4.75
N THR A 54 7.48 -0.24 5.40
CA THR A 54 7.50 0.08 6.83
C THR A 54 6.25 -0.54 7.46
N VAL A 55 6.37 -1.04 8.68
CA VAL A 55 5.22 -1.62 9.39
C VAL A 55 4.68 -0.60 10.38
N ILE A 56 3.37 -0.37 10.34
CA ILE A 56 2.71 0.56 11.24
C ILE A 56 1.53 -0.11 11.95
N PRO A 57 1.09 0.41 13.11
CA PRO A 57 -0.11 -0.11 13.78
C PRO A 57 -1.36 0.07 12.91
N VAL A 58 -2.29 -0.88 12.99
CA VAL A 58 -3.56 -0.81 12.26
C VAL A 58 -4.34 0.46 12.61
N THR A 59 -4.23 0.93 13.86
CA THR A 59 -4.91 2.15 14.27
C THR A 59 -4.45 3.36 13.47
N ILE A 60 -3.16 3.44 13.16
CA ILE A 60 -2.62 4.50 12.31
C ILE A 60 -3.07 4.31 10.86
N ALA A 61 -3.07 3.07 10.39
CA ALA A 61 -3.54 2.77 9.04
C ALA A 61 -4.98 3.19 8.83
N LYS A 62 -5.83 2.97 9.83
CA LYS A 62 -7.23 3.40 9.78
C LYS A 62 -7.36 4.91 9.68
N GLN A 63 -6.48 5.65 10.35
CA GLN A 63 -6.45 7.10 10.26
C GLN A 63 -6.10 7.58 8.85
N LEU A 64 -5.15 6.90 8.20
CA LEU A 64 -4.77 7.24 6.82
C LEU A 64 -5.94 7.04 5.87
N LEU A 65 -6.66 5.93 6.01
CA LEU A 65 -7.83 5.64 5.18
C LEU A 65 -8.95 6.65 5.44
N ARG A 66 -9.13 7.03 6.70
CA ARG A 66 -10.15 7.99 7.09
C ARG A 66 -9.90 9.36 6.47
N LEU A 67 -8.65 9.82 6.53
CA LEU A 67 -8.27 11.10 5.91
C LEU A 67 -8.51 11.09 4.41
N ASN A 68 -8.18 9.99 3.76
CA ASN A 68 -8.42 9.84 2.34
C ASN A 68 -9.92 9.89 2.02
N ASN A 69 -10.74 9.22 2.83
CA ASN A 69 -12.19 9.22 2.65
C ASN A 69 -12.80 10.59 2.91
N GLU A 70 -12.30 11.31 3.91
CA GLU A 70 -12.79 12.67 4.21
C GLU A 70 -12.51 13.61 3.05
N ALA A 71 -11.34 13.50 2.42
CA ALA A 71 -11.02 14.30 1.25
C ALA A 71 -11.99 14.01 0.11
N ASN A 72 -12.32 12.74 -0.11
CA ASN A 72 -13.29 12.35 -1.13
C ASN A 72 -14.69 12.85 -0.82
N THR A 73 -15.07 12.83 0.46
CA THR A 73 -16.38 13.30 0.88
C THR A 73 -16.52 14.79 0.67
N GLU A 74 -15.49 15.54 0.99
CA GLU A 74 -15.49 16.99 0.80
C GLU A 74 -15.67 17.35 -0.65
N SER A 75 -15.06 16.61 -1.55
CA SER A 75 -15.17 16.89 -2.98
C SER A 75 -16.58 16.67 -3.52
N LYS A 76 -17.41 15.94 -2.79
CA LYS A 76 -18.80 15.71 -3.16
C LYS A 76 -19.73 16.80 -2.66
N SER A 77 -19.29 17.52 -1.68
CA SER A 77 -20.08 18.57 -1.10
C SER A 77 -19.89 19.87 -1.83
#